data_b1fcda10f44febf0a1cd548c087fb05f
#
_entry.id   b1fcda10f44febf0a1cd548c087fb05f
#
_cell.length_a   1.000
_cell.length_b   1.000
_cell.length_c   1.000
_cell.angle_alpha   90.00
_cell.angle_beta   90.00
_cell.angle_gamma   90.00
#
_symmetry.space_group_name_H-M   'P 1'
#
loop_
_entity.id
_entity.type
_entity.pdbx_description
1 polymer ?
#
loop_
_entity_poly.entity_id
_entity_poly.type
_entity_poly.pdbx_seq_one_letter_code
_entity_poly.pdbx_strand_id
1 'polypeptide(L)'
;MLEKSHKHVSCQTCVGRQSSLLHHFCSDELDHLNSHRACNYYKKHQALFLEGSFPRGVYCINQGMVKIFKRGDEGKEQIIHIAKTGEMVGFRAMFTEEAYKVGAETLEECNICFISKEDFLNLMDTNPILRNGIIKELSRELADRADFITNMAQKSVRERLAFTMLSLMDVFDNEPINLSREDLANFVGTATETLIRLLKDFKEEAIIEVQTRKIRVIDKNKLLQISGK
;
A
#
# COMPACT_ATOMS: atom_id res chain seq x y z
N MET A 1 -15.81 0.68 -27.75
CA MET A 1 -15.31 0.93 -26.38
C MET A 1 -16.36 0.36 -25.44
N LEU A 2 -16.14 -0.85 -24.92
CA LEU A 2 -17.02 -1.44 -23.92
C LEU A 2 -16.73 -0.75 -22.59
N GLU A 3 -17.69 0.03 -22.09
CA GLU A 3 -17.68 0.50 -20.70
C GLU A 3 -17.53 -0.73 -19.81
N LYS A 4 -16.38 -0.82 -19.13
CA LYS A 4 -16.22 -1.78 -18.03
C LYS A 4 -17.21 -1.38 -16.95
N SER A 5 -18.37 -2.05 -16.94
CA SER A 5 -19.44 -1.83 -15.99
C SER A 5 -18.88 -1.93 -14.57
N HIS A 6 -19.04 -0.85 -13.80
CA HIS A 6 -18.77 -0.83 -12.37
C HIS A 6 -19.70 -1.86 -11.70
N LYS A 7 -19.19 -3.07 -11.47
CA LYS A 7 -19.92 -4.01 -10.63
C LYS A 7 -19.86 -3.48 -9.20
N HIS A 8 -20.98 -3.01 -8.68
CA HIS A 8 -21.17 -2.78 -7.25
C HIS A 8 -20.91 -4.11 -6.53
N VAL A 9 -19.70 -4.27 -6.00
CA VAL A 9 -19.34 -5.47 -5.24
C VAL A 9 -19.92 -5.28 -3.83
N SER A 10 -20.81 -6.17 -3.41
CA SER A 10 -21.31 -6.19 -2.03
C SER A 10 -20.16 -6.49 -1.05
N CYS A 11 -20.20 -5.93 0.17
CA CYS A 11 -19.22 -6.28 1.21
C CYS A 11 -19.23 -7.78 1.53
N GLN A 12 -20.36 -8.47 1.39
CA GLN A 12 -20.45 -9.92 1.59
C GLN A 12 -19.63 -10.71 0.56
N THR A 13 -19.54 -10.24 -0.69
CA THR A 13 -18.82 -10.88 -1.79
C THR A 13 -17.49 -10.22 -2.12
N CYS A 14 -17.05 -9.24 -1.32
CA CYS A 14 -15.83 -8.49 -1.53
C CYS A 14 -14.59 -9.37 -1.28
N VAL A 15 -13.75 -9.53 -2.31
CA VAL A 15 -12.51 -10.32 -2.22
C VAL A 15 -11.55 -9.69 -1.19
N GLY A 16 -11.41 -8.36 -1.20
CA GLY A 16 -10.56 -7.65 -0.26
C GLY A 16 -10.98 -7.80 1.21
N ARG A 17 -12.26 -8.11 1.49
CA ARG A 17 -12.74 -8.31 2.85
C ARG A 17 -12.05 -9.48 3.56
N GLN A 18 -11.77 -10.57 2.84
CA GLN A 18 -11.21 -11.80 3.44
C GLN A 18 -9.83 -11.55 4.06
N SER A 19 -9.06 -10.61 3.52
CA SER A 19 -7.76 -10.19 4.03
C SER A 19 -7.79 -8.89 4.82
N SER A 20 -8.97 -8.31 5.08
CA SER A 20 -9.15 -7.03 5.75
C SER A 20 -9.57 -7.17 7.20
N LEU A 21 -9.50 -6.06 7.94
CA LEU A 21 -10.05 -5.95 9.31
C LEU A 21 -11.58 -6.19 9.35
N LEU A 22 -12.26 -6.09 8.21
CA LEU A 22 -13.70 -6.33 8.07
C LEU A 22 -14.06 -7.83 7.93
N HIS A 23 -13.05 -8.72 7.97
CA HIS A 23 -13.28 -10.16 7.83
C HIS A 23 -14.25 -10.72 8.88
N HIS A 24 -14.20 -10.20 10.10
CA HIS A 24 -14.99 -10.68 11.25
C HIS A 24 -16.39 -10.07 11.34
N PHE A 25 -16.78 -9.17 10.42
CA PHE A 25 -18.09 -8.53 10.45
C PHE A 25 -19.20 -9.55 10.17
N CYS A 26 -20.28 -9.51 10.96
CA CYS A 26 -21.49 -10.27 10.71
C CYS A 26 -22.31 -9.68 9.54
N SER A 27 -23.37 -10.39 9.14
CA SER A 27 -24.24 -9.96 8.01
C SER A 27 -24.81 -8.56 8.22
N ASP A 28 -25.35 -8.28 9.39
CA ASP A 28 -26.02 -7.00 9.69
C ASP A 28 -25.05 -5.82 9.64
N GLU A 29 -23.81 -5.99 10.17
CA GLU A 29 -22.75 -4.99 10.08
C GLU A 29 -22.30 -4.73 8.64
N LEU A 30 -22.25 -5.80 7.81
CA LEU A 30 -21.92 -5.68 6.40
C LEU A 30 -23.04 -5.02 5.59
N ASP A 31 -24.31 -5.25 5.94
CA ASP A 31 -25.44 -4.61 5.30
C ASP A 31 -25.51 -3.12 5.66
N HIS A 32 -25.24 -2.78 6.92
CA HIS A 32 -25.09 -1.39 7.33
C HIS A 32 -23.95 -0.72 6.56
N LEU A 33 -22.79 -1.35 6.46
CA LEU A 33 -21.65 -0.83 5.71
C LEU A 33 -21.96 -0.67 4.21
N ASN A 34 -22.68 -1.62 3.60
CA ASN A 34 -23.09 -1.56 2.21
C ASN A 34 -23.96 -0.34 1.88
N SER A 35 -24.82 0.07 2.79
CA SER A 35 -25.71 1.23 2.61
C SER A 35 -25.03 2.58 2.81
N HIS A 36 -23.87 2.63 3.50
CA HIS A 36 -23.19 3.86 3.88
C HIS A 36 -21.81 4.06 3.21
N ARG A 37 -21.45 3.19 2.25
CA ARG A 37 -20.18 3.31 1.52
C ARG A 37 -20.39 3.70 0.06
N ALA A 38 -19.42 4.39 -0.52
CA ALA A 38 -19.32 4.64 -1.96
C ALA A 38 -18.15 3.85 -2.53
N CYS A 39 -18.38 3.03 -3.55
CA CYS A 39 -17.33 2.30 -4.25
C CYS A 39 -17.09 2.92 -5.62
N ASN A 40 -15.84 3.29 -5.88
CA ASN A 40 -15.44 3.99 -7.09
C ASN A 40 -14.30 3.24 -7.79
N TYR A 41 -14.28 3.36 -9.10
CA TYR A 41 -13.16 2.96 -9.93
C TYR A 41 -12.17 4.12 -10.05
N TYR A 42 -10.91 3.81 -9.85
CA TYR A 42 -9.79 4.74 -9.98
C TYR A 42 -8.87 4.26 -11.09
N LYS A 43 -8.49 5.18 -11.97
CA LYS A 43 -7.46 4.93 -12.98
C LYS A 43 -6.09 4.90 -12.30
N LYS A 44 -5.11 4.33 -12.97
CA LYS A 44 -3.71 4.44 -12.57
C LYS A 44 -3.29 5.91 -12.43
N HIS A 45 -2.45 6.20 -11.42
CA HIS A 45 -1.96 7.55 -11.09
C HIS A 45 -3.05 8.55 -10.67
N GLN A 46 -4.13 8.05 -10.08
CA GLN A 46 -5.18 8.90 -9.54
C GLN A 46 -5.01 9.04 -8.01
N ALA A 47 -4.96 10.28 -7.52
CA ALA A 47 -4.85 10.56 -6.09
C ALA A 47 -6.15 10.16 -5.37
N LEU A 48 -6.01 9.51 -4.22
CA LEU A 48 -7.09 9.30 -3.25
C LEU A 48 -7.20 10.48 -2.28
N PHE A 49 -6.06 10.91 -1.79
CA PHE A 49 -5.93 12.11 -0.98
C PHE A 49 -4.55 12.72 -1.13
N LEU A 50 -4.44 14.00 -0.86
CA LEU A 50 -3.20 14.75 -0.96
C LEU A 50 -2.70 15.13 0.44
N GLU A 51 -1.39 15.22 0.59
CA GLU A 51 -0.77 15.84 1.76
C GLU A 51 -1.34 17.24 2.00
N GLY A 52 -1.64 17.58 3.26
CA GLY A 52 -2.24 18.85 3.65
C GLY A 52 -3.78 18.89 3.56
N SER A 53 -4.44 17.93 2.90
CA SER A 53 -5.91 17.86 2.92
C SER A 53 -6.42 17.19 4.20
N PHE A 54 -7.65 17.56 4.62
CA PHE A 54 -8.27 16.98 5.82
C PHE A 54 -8.97 15.66 5.52
N PRO A 55 -8.88 14.65 6.42
CA PRO A 55 -9.50 13.36 6.24
C PRO A 55 -11.02 13.44 6.34
N ARG A 56 -11.70 12.94 5.31
CA ARG A 56 -13.16 12.85 5.25
C ARG A 56 -13.68 11.44 5.53
N GLY A 57 -12.78 10.44 5.55
CA GLY A 57 -13.13 9.05 5.75
C GLY A 57 -11.97 8.12 5.43
N VAL A 58 -12.28 6.84 5.33
CA VAL A 58 -11.35 5.72 5.09
C VAL A 58 -11.56 5.15 3.70
N TYR A 59 -10.48 4.79 3.06
CA TYR A 59 -10.48 4.10 1.77
C TYR A 59 -10.16 2.62 1.98
N CYS A 60 -11.06 1.73 1.58
CA CYS A 60 -10.86 0.28 1.60
C CYS A 60 -10.51 -0.19 0.20
N ILE A 61 -9.33 -0.76 0.00
CA ILE A 61 -8.88 -1.25 -1.30
C ILE A 61 -9.55 -2.60 -1.56
N ASN A 62 -10.58 -2.58 -2.41
CA ASN A 62 -11.26 -3.81 -2.83
C ASN A 62 -10.42 -4.59 -3.86
N GLN A 63 -9.76 -3.86 -4.78
CA GLN A 63 -8.89 -4.43 -5.80
C GLN A 63 -7.84 -3.40 -6.23
N GLY A 64 -6.60 -3.84 -6.39
CA GLY A 64 -5.48 -3.04 -6.88
C GLY A 64 -4.50 -2.63 -5.78
N MET A 65 -3.61 -1.71 -6.12
CA MET A 65 -2.53 -1.24 -5.26
C MET A 65 -2.44 0.28 -5.23
N VAL A 66 -2.14 0.81 -4.04
CA VAL A 66 -2.04 2.24 -3.75
C VAL A 66 -0.70 2.53 -3.07
N LYS A 67 0.08 3.47 -3.59
CA LYS A 67 1.27 3.97 -2.92
C LYS A 67 0.90 5.04 -1.90
N ILE A 68 1.53 4.97 -0.73
CA ILE A 68 1.53 6.02 0.29
C ILE A 68 2.90 6.66 0.28
N PHE A 69 2.97 7.97 0.10
CA PHE A 69 4.23 8.66 -0.10
C PHE A 69 4.28 10.01 0.61
N LYS A 70 5.49 10.44 0.91
CA LYS A 70 5.81 11.77 1.40
C LYS A 70 6.63 12.50 0.34
N ARG A 71 6.35 13.79 0.12
CA ARG A 71 7.19 14.65 -0.72
C ARG A 71 8.20 15.39 0.13
N GLY A 72 9.46 15.37 -0.29
CA GLY A 72 10.49 16.23 0.24
C GLY A 72 10.40 17.66 -0.34
N ASP A 73 11.22 18.58 0.19
CA ASP A 73 11.20 19.99 -0.18
C ASP A 73 11.48 20.26 -1.67
N GLU A 74 12.25 19.37 -2.31
CA GLU A 74 12.54 19.42 -3.75
C GLU A 74 11.47 18.72 -4.62
N GLY A 75 10.34 18.32 -4.02
CA GLY A 75 9.25 17.63 -4.70
C GLY A 75 9.48 16.14 -4.96
N LYS A 76 10.64 15.58 -4.59
CA LYS A 76 10.93 14.17 -4.73
C LYS A 76 10.06 13.35 -3.80
N GLU A 77 9.44 12.30 -4.34
CA GLU A 77 8.62 11.40 -3.55
C GLU A 77 9.48 10.35 -2.83
N GLN A 78 9.13 10.05 -1.58
CA GLN A 78 9.55 8.84 -0.88
C GLN A 78 8.32 7.98 -0.64
N ILE A 79 8.23 6.84 -1.31
CA ILE A 79 7.18 5.86 -1.03
C ILE A 79 7.52 5.19 0.30
N ILE A 80 6.57 5.20 1.21
CA ILE A 80 6.72 4.68 2.56
C ILE A 80 5.92 3.41 2.82
N HIS A 81 4.92 3.14 1.97
CA HIS A 81 4.11 1.93 2.00
C HIS A 81 3.42 1.73 0.64
N ILE A 82 3.19 0.49 0.26
CA ILE A 82 2.30 0.12 -0.84
C ILE A 82 1.18 -0.73 -0.25
N ALA A 83 0.00 -0.13 -0.18
CA ALA A 83 -1.20 -0.80 0.28
C ALA A 83 -1.82 -1.62 -0.84
N LYS A 84 -2.26 -2.85 -0.54
CA LYS A 84 -2.85 -3.79 -1.48
C LYS A 84 -4.32 -4.11 -1.17
N THR A 85 -4.91 -4.92 -2.01
CA THR A 85 -6.27 -5.46 -1.82
C THR A 85 -6.47 -5.97 -0.40
N GLY A 86 -7.52 -5.50 0.27
CA GLY A 86 -7.87 -5.82 1.65
C GLY A 86 -7.39 -4.80 2.68
N GLU A 87 -6.43 -3.94 2.35
CA GLU A 87 -5.96 -2.92 3.28
C GLU A 87 -6.85 -1.67 3.28
N MET A 88 -6.84 -0.96 4.42
CA MET A 88 -7.50 0.31 4.61
C MET A 88 -6.47 1.43 4.72
N VAL A 89 -6.71 2.55 4.05
CA VAL A 89 -5.82 3.72 4.07
C VAL A 89 -6.58 5.00 4.43
N GLY A 90 -5.88 5.97 4.99
CA GLY A 90 -6.43 7.30 5.30
C GLY A 90 -6.97 7.44 6.73
N PHE A 91 -7.11 6.38 7.53
CA PHE A 91 -7.73 6.44 8.85
C PHE A 91 -6.87 7.12 9.93
N ARG A 92 -5.54 7.11 9.80
CA ARG A 92 -4.63 7.66 10.84
C ARG A 92 -4.88 9.13 11.15
N ALA A 93 -4.98 9.96 10.13
CA ALA A 93 -5.21 11.40 10.28
C ALA A 93 -6.57 11.75 10.91
N MET A 94 -7.54 10.81 10.88
CA MET A 94 -8.84 11.02 11.54
C MET A 94 -8.73 10.97 13.07
N PHE A 95 -7.81 10.17 13.61
CA PHE A 95 -7.61 10.06 15.07
C PHE A 95 -6.82 11.22 15.65
N THR A 96 -5.97 11.87 14.85
CA THR A 96 -5.20 13.05 15.27
C THR A 96 -5.92 14.36 14.99
N GLU A 97 -7.05 14.31 14.26
CA GLU A 97 -7.79 15.49 13.78
C GLU A 97 -6.93 16.48 12.98
N GLU A 98 -5.84 15.98 12.40
CA GLU A 98 -4.90 16.76 11.60
C GLU A 98 -5.09 16.49 10.10
N ALA A 99 -4.52 17.37 9.28
CA ALA A 99 -4.38 17.14 7.85
C ALA A 99 -3.45 15.95 7.57
N TYR A 100 -3.65 15.28 6.42
CA TYR A 100 -2.77 14.22 5.99
C TYR A 100 -1.32 14.69 5.91
N LYS A 101 -0.41 13.97 6.52
CA LYS A 101 1.05 14.20 6.44
C LYS A 101 1.68 13.49 5.23
N VAL A 102 0.90 12.76 4.46
CA VAL A 102 1.30 11.94 3.30
C VAL A 102 0.25 12.02 2.20
N GLY A 103 0.66 11.74 0.96
CA GLY A 103 -0.26 11.51 -0.15
C GLY A 103 -0.54 10.03 -0.38
N ALA A 104 -1.65 9.73 -1.09
CA ALA A 104 -1.98 8.39 -1.55
C ALA A 104 -2.41 8.43 -3.02
N GLU A 105 -1.84 7.54 -3.85
CA GLU A 105 -2.06 7.49 -5.29
C GLU A 105 -2.09 6.03 -5.78
N THR A 106 -2.97 5.73 -6.72
CA THR A 106 -3.10 4.40 -7.31
C THR A 106 -1.92 4.05 -8.21
N LEU A 107 -1.36 2.84 -8.04
CA LEU A 107 -0.28 2.29 -8.87
C LEU A 107 -0.78 1.57 -10.13
N GLU A 108 -2.06 1.23 -10.14
CA GLU A 108 -2.77 0.55 -11.24
C GLU A 108 -4.25 0.91 -11.23
N GLU A 109 -5.06 0.32 -12.09
CA GLU A 109 -6.52 0.43 -12.02
C GLU A 109 -7.04 -0.21 -10.73
N CYS A 110 -7.78 0.55 -9.92
CA CYS A 110 -8.24 0.12 -8.60
C CYS A 110 -9.77 0.26 -8.46
N ASN A 111 -10.37 -0.68 -7.72
CA ASN A 111 -11.70 -0.53 -7.15
C ASN A 111 -11.55 -0.24 -5.66
N ILE A 112 -12.01 0.93 -5.21
CA ILE A 112 -11.82 1.40 -3.84
C ILE A 112 -13.15 1.87 -3.28
N CYS A 113 -13.47 1.39 -2.08
CA CYS A 113 -14.65 1.80 -1.35
C CYS A 113 -14.27 2.87 -0.32
N PHE A 114 -15.09 3.90 -0.23
CA PHE A 114 -14.93 4.99 0.74
C PHE A 114 -16.00 4.85 1.82
N ILE A 115 -15.59 4.94 3.07
CA ILE A 115 -16.46 4.99 4.26
C ILE A 115 -16.27 6.36 4.89
N SER A 116 -17.36 7.08 5.19
CA SER A 116 -17.27 8.40 5.80
C SER A 116 -16.60 8.34 7.18
N LYS A 117 -16.03 9.49 7.64
CA LYS A 117 -15.43 9.60 8.97
C LYS A 117 -16.45 9.24 10.06
N GLU A 118 -17.69 9.73 9.93
CA GLU A 118 -18.76 9.49 10.88
C GLU A 118 -19.11 8.00 10.96
N ASP A 119 -19.38 7.36 9.82
CA ASP A 119 -19.72 5.94 9.78
C ASP A 119 -18.58 5.06 10.31
N PHE A 120 -17.33 5.40 9.95
CA PHE A 120 -16.17 4.64 10.42
C PHE A 120 -15.96 4.75 11.94
N LEU A 121 -16.10 5.94 12.51
CA LEU A 121 -16.00 6.14 13.96
C LEU A 121 -17.14 5.43 14.69
N ASN A 122 -18.38 5.52 14.19
CA ASN A 122 -19.52 4.78 14.73
C ASN A 122 -19.28 3.24 14.72
N LEU A 123 -18.72 2.72 13.63
CA LEU A 123 -18.35 1.31 13.54
C LEU A 123 -17.27 0.93 14.58
N MET A 124 -16.29 1.78 14.81
CA MET A 124 -15.28 1.53 15.84
C MET A 124 -15.83 1.56 17.26
N ASP A 125 -16.81 2.41 17.53
CA ASP A 125 -17.46 2.50 18.84
C ASP A 125 -18.32 1.29 19.12
N THR A 126 -19.03 0.78 18.13
CA THR A 126 -19.95 -0.35 18.26
C THR A 126 -19.28 -1.71 18.06
N ASN A 127 -18.10 -1.78 17.42
CA ASN A 127 -17.40 -3.05 17.14
C ASN A 127 -16.01 -3.07 17.77
N PRO A 128 -15.86 -3.71 18.97
CA PRO A 128 -14.57 -3.82 19.66
C PRO A 128 -13.52 -4.62 18.86
N ILE A 129 -13.93 -5.55 17.98
CA ILE A 129 -13.01 -6.35 17.16
C ILE A 129 -12.34 -5.44 16.14
N LEU A 130 -13.12 -4.57 15.46
CA LEU A 130 -12.56 -3.57 14.53
C LEU A 130 -11.61 -2.63 15.26
N ARG A 131 -12.03 -2.07 16.39
CA ARG A 131 -11.21 -1.15 17.19
C ARG A 131 -9.87 -1.76 17.59
N ASN A 132 -9.90 -2.98 18.13
CA ASN A 132 -8.68 -3.70 18.52
C ASN A 132 -7.82 -4.07 17.30
N GLY A 133 -8.44 -4.39 16.18
CA GLY A 133 -7.76 -4.61 14.91
C GLY A 133 -7.01 -3.38 14.42
N ILE A 134 -7.63 -2.21 14.46
CA ILE A 134 -6.99 -0.92 14.12
C ILE A 134 -5.81 -0.60 15.07
N ILE A 135 -5.98 -0.81 16.39
CA ILE A 135 -4.88 -0.59 17.35
C ILE A 135 -3.70 -1.52 17.02
N LYS A 136 -3.97 -2.79 16.74
CA LYS A 136 -2.94 -3.76 16.34
C LYS A 136 -2.23 -3.35 15.05
N GLU A 137 -2.97 -2.87 14.07
CA GLU A 137 -2.42 -2.39 12.80
C GLU A 137 -1.52 -1.18 13.00
N LEU A 138 -1.98 -0.17 13.76
CA LEU A 138 -1.18 0.99 14.11
C LEU A 138 0.12 0.62 14.86
N SER A 139 0.05 -0.37 15.75
CA SER A 139 1.22 -0.85 16.49
C SER A 139 2.24 -1.54 15.57
N ARG A 140 1.76 -2.34 14.60
CA ARG A 140 2.63 -2.95 13.58
C ARG A 140 3.27 -1.91 12.69
N GLU A 141 2.47 -0.98 12.17
CA GLU A 141 2.99 0.09 11.34
C GLU A 141 4.07 0.92 12.05
N LEU A 142 3.92 1.17 13.36
CA LEU A 142 4.94 1.87 14.14
C LEU A 142 6.25 1.08 14.19
N ALA A 143 6.19 -0.24 14.37
CA ALA A 143 7.37 -1.10 14.33
C ALA A 143 8.02 -1.10 12.93
N ASP A 144 7.23 -1.26 11.87
CA ASP A 144 7.70 -1.22 10.48
C ASP A 144 8.37 0.14 10.13
N ARG A 145 7.88 1.24 10.73
CA ARG A 145 8.51 2.56 10.57
C ARG A 145 9.88 2.64 11.24
N ALA A 146 10.05 2.01 12.41
CA ALA A 146 11.35 1.96 13.07
C ALA A 146 12.37 1.19 12.20
N ASP A 147 11.96 0.05 11.63
CA ASP A 147 12.79 -0.73 10.71
C ASP A 147 13.11 0.06 9.43
N PHE A 148 12.12 0.74 8.86
CA PHE A 148 12.31 1.58 7.67
C PHE A 148 13.32 2.69 7.93
N ILE A 149 13.20 3.43 9.04
CA ILE A 149 14.13 4.51 9.42
C ILE A 149 15.55 3.95 9.58
N THR A 150 15.69 2.84 10.31
CA THR A 150 16.98 2.18 10.52
C THR A 150 17.62 1.75 9.20
N ASN A 151 16.83 1.14 8.31
CA ASN A 151 17.30 0.74 6.98
C ASN A 151 17.77 1.95 6.15
N MET A 152 17.02 3.06 6.17
CA MET A 152 17.39 4.28 5.44
C MET A 152 18.68 4.90 5.98
N ALA A 153 18.89 4.87 7.30
CA ALA A 153 20.05 5.48 7.95
C ALA A 153 21.32 4.63 7.86
N GLN A 154 21.22 3.31 7.89
CA GLN A 154 22.37 2.43 8.12
C GLN A 154 22.73 1.54 6.93
N LYS A 155 21.78 1.29 5.99
CA LYS A 155 22.03 0.39 4.87
C LYS A 155 22.44 1.11 3.59
N SER A 156 23.34 0.50 2.84
CA SER A 156 23.70 0.93 1.50
C SER A 156 22.48 0.83 0.56
N VAL A 157 22.53 1.53 -0.58
CA VAL A 157 21.44 1.48 -1.58
C VAL A 157 21.21 0.06 -2.08
N ARG A 158 22.27 -0.75 -2.21
CA ARG A 158 22.20 -2.15 -2.63
C ARG A 158 21.43 -3.02 -1.62
N GLU A 159 21.73 -2.84 -0.33
CA GLU A 159 21.04 -3.55 0.76
C GLU A 159 19.57 -3.11 0.86
N ARG A 160 19.29 -1.80 0.71
CA ARG A 160 17.93 -1.27 0.68
C ARG A 160 17.12 -1.82 -0.50
N LEU A 161 17.75 -1.94 -1.68
CA LEU A 161 17.09 -2.56 -2.84
C LEU A 161 16.74 -4.03 -2.56
N ALA A 162 17.66 -4.80 -1.97
CA ALA A 162 17.38 -6.20 -1.62
C ALA A 162 16.24 -6.31 -0.60
N PHE A 163 16.25 -5.47 0.43
CA PHE A 163 15.17 -5.39 1.41
C PHE A 163 13.82 -5.03 0.76
N THR A 164 13.81 -4.01 -0.09
CA THR A 164 12.62 -3.57 -0.82
C THR A 164 12.08 -4.68 -1.73
N MET A 165 12.95 -5.41 -2.43
CA MET A 165 12.52 -6.55 -3.27
C MET A 165 11.84 -7.64 -2.45
N LEU A 166 12.35 -7.96 -1.26
CA LEU A 166 11.74 -8.94 -0.36
C LEU A 166 10.35 -8.46 0.11
N SER A 167 10.22 -7.19 0.50
CA SER A 167 8.92 -6.62 0.89
C SER A 167 7.92 -6.62 -0.28
N LEU A 168 8.37 -6.32 -1.49
CA LEU A 168 7.52 -6.31 -2.68
C LEU A 168 7.08 -7.71 -3.10
N MET A 169 7.86 -8.76 -2.82
CA MET A 169 7.40 -10.14 -3.05
C MET A 169 6.11 -10.43 -2.27
N ASP A 170 6.01 -9.96 -1.02
CA ASP A 170 4.81 -10.13 -0.19
C ASP A 170 3.64 -9.27 -0.70
N VAL A 171 3.92 -8.04 -1.17
CA VAL A 171 2.90 -7.15 -1.74
C VAL A 171 2.33 -7.72 -3.03
N PHE A 172 3.17 -8.30 -3.87
CA PHE A 172 2.79 -8.89 -5.16
C PHE A 172 2.46 -10.39 -5.08
N ASP A 173 2.26 -10.94 -3.87
CA ASP A 173 1.92 -12.36 -3.63
C ASP A 173 2.85 -13.34 -4.39
N ASN A 174 4.16 -13.01 -4.43
CA ASN A 174 5.24 -13.67 -5.18
C ASN A 174 5.10 -13.63 -6.72
N GLU A 175 4.13 -12.89 -7.25
CA GLU A 175 4.06 -12.58 -8.68
C GLU A 175 5.15 -11.56 -9.09
N PRO A 176 5.47 -11.45 -10.40
CA PRO A 176 6.47 -10.49 -10.85
C PRO A 176 6.12 -9.05 -10.49
N ILE A 177 7.03 -8.36 -9.83
CA ILE A 177 6.90 -6.96 -9.40
C ILE A 177 6.73 -6.06 -10.64
N ASN A 178 5.61 -5.37 -10.74
CA ASN A 178 5.25 -4.51 -11.87
C ASN A 178 5.14 -3.04 -11.42
N LEU A 179 6.24 -2.46 -11.00
CA LEU A 179 6.36 -1.04 -10.66
C LEU A 179 7.14 -0.29 -11.75
N SER A 180 6.89 1.02 -11.88
CA SER A 180 7.75 1.89 -12.67
C SER A 180 9.15 1.94 -12.03
N ARG A 181 10.18 2.25 -12.83
CA ARG A 181 11.54 2.43 -12.27
C ARG A 181 11.60 3.62 -11.32
N GLU A 182 10.79 4.63 -11.57
CA GLU A 182 10.65 5.81 -10.71
C GLU A 182 10.00 5.43 -9.36
N ASP A 183 8.86 4.74 -9.36
CA ASP A 183 8.21 4.32 -8.10
C ASP A 183 9.12 3.38 -7.30
N LEU A 184 9.83 2.46 -7.97
CA LEU A 184 10.77 1.57 -7.30
C LEU A 184 11.96 2.36 -6.72
N ALA A 185 12.51 3.33 -7.44
CA ALA A 185 13.57 4.21 -6.95
C ALA A 185 13.10 5.05 -5.75
N ASN A 186 11.88 5.58 -5.82
CA ASN A 186 11.24 6.32 -4.74
C ASN A 186 10.95 5.44 -3.51
N PHE A 187 10.74 4.15 -3.69
CA PHE A 187 10.56 3.22 -2.56
C PHE A 187 11.92 2.83 -1.93
N VAL A 188 12.95 2.60 -2.74
CA VAL A 188 14.33 2.32 -2.25
C VAL A 188 14.98 3.56 -1.62
N GLY A 189 14.53 4.76 -1.96
CA GLY A 189 15.13 6.03 -1.53
C GLY A 189 16.43 6.34 -2.28
N THR A 190 16.40 6.25 -3.62
CA THR A 190 17.58 6.50 -4.46
C THR A 190 17.21 7.23 -5.77
N ALA A 191 18.21 7.60 -6.55
CA ALA A 191 17.98 8.09 -7.92
C ALA A 191 17.66 6.93 -8.88
N THR A 192 16.85 7.21 -9.91
CA THR A 192 16.43 6.21 -10.89
C THR A 192 17.61 5.60 -11.64
N GLU A 193 18.64 6.38 -11.95
CA GLU A 193 19.86 5.93 -12.63
C GLU A 193 20.64 4.93 -11.75
N THR A 194 20.74 5.21 -10.46
CA THR A 194 21.40 4.31 -9.49
C THR A 194 20.61 3.01 -9.36
N LEU A 195 19.28 3.09 -9.29
CA LEU A 195 18.42 1.91 -9.29
C LEU A 195 18.65 1.04 -10.53
N ILE A 196 18.63 1.65 -11.73
CA ILE A 196 18.79 0.90 -13.01
C ILE A 196 20.11 0.15 -13.02
N ARG A 197 21.22 0.78 -12.55
CA ARG A 197 22.52 0.13 -12.46
C ARG A 197 22.48 -1.07 -11.51
N LEU A 198 21.91 -0.91 -10.32
CA LEU A 198 21.82 -2.00 -9.34
C LEU A 198 20.90 -3.15 -9.81
N LEU A 199 19.83 -2.84 -10.55
CA LEU A 199 18.99 -3.88 -11.16
C LEU A 199 19.75 -4.67 -12.24
N LYS A 200 20.64 -4.01 -12.99
CA LYS A 200 21.54 -4.68 -13.94
C LYS A 200 22.48 -5.62 -13.20
N ASP A 201 23.13 -5.14 -12.13
CA ASP A 201 24.04 -5.95 -11.31
C ASP A 201 23.30 -7.17 -10.74
N PHE A 202 22.09 -7.00 -10.18
CA PHE A 202 21.29 -8.11 -9.65
C PHE A 202 20.89 -9.13 -10.73
N LYS A 203 20.64 -8.66 -11.96
CA LYS A 203 20.36 -9.53 -13.10
C LYS A 203 21.60 -10.32 -13.52
N GLU A 204 22.77 -9.69 -13.62
CA GLU A 204 24.04 -10.33 -13.95
C GLU A 204 24.45 -11.37 -12.90
N GLU A 205 24.12 -11.13 -11.64
CA GLU A 205 24.32 -12.05 -10.53
C GLU A 205 23.25 -13.15 -10.43
N ALA A 206 22.31 -13.21 -11.37
CA ALA A 206 21.16 -14.15 -11.40
C ALA A 206 20.27 -14.10 -10.14
N ILE A 207 20.20 -12.95 -9.45
CA ILE A 207 19.31 -12.74 -8.30
C ILE A 207 17.89 -12.46 -8.76
N ILE A 208 17.76 -11.72 -9.87
CA ILE A 208 16.49 -11.33 -10.47
C ILE A 208 16.50 -11.59 -11.99
N GLU A 209 15.31 -11.77 -12.53
CA GLU A 209 15.04 -11.73 -13.96
C GLU A 209 14.21 -10.49 -14.27
N VAL A 210 14.52 -9.81 -15.39
CA VAL A 210 13.78 -8.64 -15.84
C VAL A 210 13.22 -8.93 -17.23
N GLN A 211 11.89 -8.99 -17.32
CA GLN A 211 11.16 -9.16 -18.57
C GLN A 211 10.33 -7.90 -18.84
N THR A 212 10.70 -7.12 -19.85
CA THR A 212 10.10 -5.83 -20.17
C THR A 212 10.16 -4.88 -18.96
N ARG A 213 9.07 -4.71 -18.22
CA ARG A 213 9.00 -3.87 -16.99
C ARG A 213 8.95 -4.69 -15.71
N LYS A 214 8.55 -5.97 -15.80
CA LYS A 214 8.34 -6.83 -14.66
C LYS A 214 9.66 -7.40 -14.14
N ILE A 215 9.79 -7.46 -12.83
CA ILE A 215 10.96 -8.00 -12.13
C ILE A 215 10.51 -9.26 -11.38
N ARG A 216 11.15 -10.38 -11.66
CA ARG A 216 10.94 -11.63 -10.92
C ARG A 216 12.17 -11.90 -10.06
N VAL A 217 11.97 -12.19 -8.79
CA VAL A 217 13.03 -12.66 -7.91
C VAL A 217 13.29 -14.13 -8.19
N ILE A 218 14.55 -14.49 -8.46
CA ILE A 218 15.01 -15.86 -8.75
C ILE A 218 15.67 -16.46 -7.52
N ASP A 219 16.53 -15.69 -6.84
CA ASP A 219 17.25 -16.14 -5.65
C ASP A 219 16.88 -15.30 -4.42
N LYS A 220 15.83 -15.77 -3.70
CA LYS A 220 15.39 -15.15 -2.46
C LYS A 220 16.46 -15.21 -1.35
N ASN A 221 17.22 -16.31 -1.29
CA ASN A 221 18.21 -16.50 -0.23
C ASN A 221 19.35 -15.50 -0.37
N LYS A 222 19.78 -15.24 -1.60
CA LYS A 222 20.80 -14.22 -1.87
C LYS A 222 20.31 -12.82 -1.55
N LEU A 223 19.02 -12.49 -1.79
CA LEU A 223 18.43 -11.23 -1.33
C LEU A 223 18.42 -11.11 0.20
N LEU A 224 18.08 -12.19 0.92
CA LEU A 224 18.12 -12.21 2.39
C LEU A 224 19.54 -11.92 2.90
N GLN A 225 20.56 -12.59 2.34
CA GLN A 225 21.97 -12.33 2.70
C GLN A 225 22.38 -10.88 2.43
N ILE A 226 22.05 -10.33 1.25
CA ILE A 226 22.38 -8.94 0.90
C ILE A 226 21.64 -7.97 1.82
N SER A 227 20.39 -8.22 2.15
CA SER A 227 19.57 -7.33 3.00
C SER A 227 19.99 -7.34 4.47
N GLY A 228 20.86 -8.30 4.89
CA GLY A 228 21.26 -8.47 6.28
C GLY A 228 20.16 -9.04 7.17
N LYS A 229 19.26 -9.84 6.61
CA LYS A 229 18.21 -10.59 7.31
C LYS A 229 18.58 -12.05 7.48
#